data_22bf445ea37df5aa40ba75cdafd0ee28
#
_entry.id   22bf445ea37df5aa40ba75cdafd0ee28
#
_cell.length_a   1.000
_cell.length_b   1.000
_cell.length_c   1.000
_cell.angle_alpha   90.00
_cell.angle_beta   90.00
_cell.angle_gamma   90.00
#
_symmetry.space_group_name_H-M   'P 1'
#
loop_
_entity.id
_entity.type
_entity.pdbx_description
1 polymer ?
#
loop_
_entity_poly.entity_id
_entity_poly.type
_entity_poly.pdbx_seq_one_letter_code
_entity_poly.pdbx_strand_id
1 'polypeptide(L)'
;MQKNLVIVESPAKAKTIEKFLGKDFKVLSSYGHIRDLKKKEFSIDIEKNFKPKYEIPAEKQELVDKLKEEASKAETVWLASDEDREGEAISWHLYEVLKLKPENTKRIVFHEITKTAILKAIEQPRDIDINLVNAQQARRILDRIVGFELSPVLWKKVKPALSAGRVQSVAVRLIVEREREIQAFKSEASYRVTAVFLVPDADGKLVEMKAELARRLKTKKEAQKFLESCKAATFSIEDIVTRPVKKSPAAPFTTSTLQQEAARKLGFTVAQTMMVAQKLYESGLITYMRTDSVNLSEYATEGSKVAIAQMMGDQYVHPRHFATKTKGAQEAH
;
A
#
# COMPACT_ATOMS: atom_id res chain seq x y z
N MET A 1 -36.67 -6.07 -19.46
CA MET A 1 -35.37 -6.76 -19.57
C MET A 1 -34.33 -5.87 -18.95
N GLN A 2 -33.46 -6.42 -18.11
CA GLN A 2 -32.35 -5.65 -17.49
C GLN A 2 -31.21 -5.53 -18.51
N LYS A 3 -30.85 -4.28 -18.89
CA LYS A 3 -29.82 -4.10 -19.92
C LYS A 3 -28.43 -4.45 -19.42
N ASN A 4 -28.06 -3.98 -18.24
CA ASN A 4 -26.69 -4.08 -17.74
C ASN A 4 -26.62 -4.63 -16.31
N LEU A 5 -25.79 -5.62 -16.08
CA LEU A 5 -25.42 -6.10 -14.75
C LEU A 5 -23.95 -5.75 -14.47
N VAL A 6 -23.69 -5.01 -13.40
CA VAL A 6 -22.31 -4.71 -12.94
C VAL A 6 -22.03 -5.57 -11.70
N ILE A 7 -20.91 -6.29 -11.72
CA ILE A 7 -20.48 -7.11 -10.57
C ILE A 7 -19.18 -6.55 -10.02
N VAL A 8 -19.21 -6.15 -8.76
CA VAL A 8 -18.07 -5.63 -7.98
C VAL A 8 -17.74 -6.60 -6.84
N GLU A 9 -16.59 -6.44 -6.19
CA GLU A 9 -16.18 -7.34 -5.11
C GLU A 9 -16.77 -6.98 -3.73
N SER A 10 -17.24 -5.74 -3.51
CA SER A 10 -17.76 -5.34 -2.20
C SER A 10 -19.15 -4.70 -2.27
N PRO A 11 -20.01 -4.93 -1.26
CA PRO A 11 -21.35 -4.32 -1.22
C PRO A 11 -21.31 -2.80 -1.03
N ALA A 12 -20.27 -2.26 -0.41
CA ALA A 12 -20.08 -0.81 -0.27
C ALA A 12 -19.84 -0.16 -1.63
N LYS A 13 -18.96 -0.74 -2.46
CA LYS A 13 -18.76 -0.33 -3.84
C LYS A 13 -20.04 -0.44 -4.65
N ALA A 14 -20.78 -1.55 -4.55
CA ALA A 14 -22.02 -1.73 -5.28
C ALA A 14 -22.97 -0.57 -5.02
N LYS A 15 -23.18 -0.23 -3.76
CA LYS A 15 -24.06 0.86 -3.33
C LYS A 15 -23.61 2.25 -3.83
N THR A 16 -22.30 2.49 -3.90
CA THR A 16 -21.76 3.76 -4.36
C THR A 16 -21.85 3.88 -5.89
N ILE A 17 -21.47 2.83 -6.62
CA ILE A 17 -21.44 2.81 -8.08
C ILE A 17 -22.86 2.84 -8.67
N GLU A 18 -23.82 2.14 -8.05
CA GLU A 18 -25.21 2.13 -8.49
C GLU A 18 -25.80 3.55 -8.56
N LYS A 19 -25.44 4.43 -7.62
CA LYS A 19 -25.90 5.83 -7.63
C LYS A 19 -25.39 6.62 -8.83
N PHE A 20 -24.27 6.22 -9.44
CA PHE A 20 -23.66 6.92 -10.55
C PHE A 20 -24.16 6.46 -11.91
N LEU A 21 -24.56 5.19 -12.04
CA LEU A 21 -24.85 4.55 -13.33
C LEU A 21 -26.31 4.68 -13.81
N GLY A 22 -27.24 4.99 -12.90
CA GLY A 22 -28.65 5.16 -13.29
C GLY A 22 -29.43 3.83 -13.47
N LYS A 23 -30.68 3.95 -13.94
CA LYS A 23 -31.69 2.87 -13.90
C LYS A 23 -31.44 1.69 -14.85
N ASP A 24 -30.63 1.88 -15.89
CA ASP A 24 -30.31 0.82 -16.87
C ASP A 24 -29.26 -0.19 -16.33
N PHE A 25 -28.68 0.10 -15.18
CA PHE A 25 -27.66 -0.71 -14.55
C PHE A 25 -28.10 -1.24 -13.18
N LYS A 26 -27.93 -2.54 -12.98
CA LYS A 26 -28.06 -3.18 -11.69
C LYS A 26 -26.65 -3.50 -11.19
N VAL A 27 -26.34 -3.14 -9.94
CA VAL A 27 -25.02 -3.38 -9.38
C VAL A 27 -25.12 -4.39 -8.25
N LEU A 28 -24.35 -5.48 -8.36
CA LEU A 28 -24.30 -6.55 -7.36
C LEU A 28 -22.87 -6.75 -6.87
N SER A 29 -22.73 -7.34 -5.68
CA SER A 29 -21.44 -7.71 -5.10
C SER A 29 -21.23 -9.22 -5.12
N SER A 30 -19.99 -9.64 -5.45
CA SER A 30 -19.52 -11.03 -5.27
C SER A 30 -19.03 -11.33 -3.85
N TYR A 31 -18.91 -10.30 -2.99
CA TYR A 31 -18.30 -10.43 -1.66
C TYR A 31 -16.90 -11.07 -1.72
N GLY A 32 -16.08 -10.60 -2.64
CA GLY A 32 -14.74 -11.11 -2.91
C GLY A 32 -14.73 -12.33 -3.82
N HIS A 33 -13.77 -13.24 -3.60
CA HIS A 33 -13.68 -14.47 -4.38
C HIS A 33 -14.87 -15.39 -4.17
N ILE A 34 -15.40 -15.94 -5.27
CA ILE A 34 -16.54 -16.88 -5.26
C ILE A 34 -16.12 -18.34 -5.32
N ARG A 35 -14.84 -18.63 -5.68
CA ARG A 35 -14.25 -19.97 -5.63
C ARG A 35 -12.79 -19.88 -5.18
N ASP A 36 -12.27 -20.95 -4.57
CA ASP A 36 -10.87 -21.05 -4.14
C ASP A 36 -10.41 -22.52 -4.19
N LEU A 37 -9.13 -22.76 -3.93
CA LEU A 37 -8.59 -24.11 -3.67
C LEU A 37 -9.23 -24.66 -2.38
N LYS A 38 -9.51 -25.96 -2.35
CA LYS A 38 -10.05 -26.60 -1.13
C LYS A 38 -9.17 -26.34 0.09
N LYS A 39 -9.80 -26.01 1.22
CA LYS A 39 -9.07 -25.56 2.43
C LYS A 39 -8.14 -26.65 3.01
N LYS A 40 -8.58 -27.90 3.03
CA LYS A 40 -7.88 -29.01 3.69
C LYS A 40 -7.11 -29.94 2.74
N GLU A 41 -7.17 -29.71 1.44
CA GLU A 41 -6.55 -30.54 0.43
C GLU A 41 -5.44 -29.77 -0.28
N PHE A 42 -4.47 -30.49 -0.83
CA PHE A 42 -3.40 -29.91 -1.63
C PHE A 42 -3.96 -29.15 -2.86
N SER A 43 -4.94 -29.78 -3.54
CA SER A 43 -5.74 -29.20 -4.63
C SER A 43 -4.94 -28.68 -5.82
N ILE A 44 -3.73 -29.19 -6.04
CA ILE A 44 -2.87 -28.85 -7.18
C ILE A 44 -2.41 -30.15 -7.82
N ASP A 45 -2.54 -30.26 -9.13
CA ASP A 45 -2.05 -31.38 -9.92
C ASP A 45 -0.67 -31.02 -10.50
N ILE A 46 0.39 -31.45 -9.81
CA ILE A 46 1.79 -31.14 -10.17
C ILE A 46 2.13 -31.70 -11.55
N GLU A 47 1.69 -32.92 -11.84
CA GLU A 47 2.00 -33.62 -13.10
C GLU A 47 1.30 -32.97 -14.30
N LYS A 48 0.17 -32.29 -14.07
CA LYS A 48 -0.55 -31.54 -15.07
C LYS A 48 -0.21 -30.03 -15.04
N ASN A 49 1.06 -29.72 -15.05
CA ASN A 49 1.57 -28.35 -15.08
C ASN A 49 0.98 -27.47 -13.95
N PHE A 50 0.98 -28.02 -12.72
CA PHE A 50 0.47 -27.33 -11.51
C PHE A 50 -1.00 -26.89 -11.62
N LYS A 51 -1.83 -27.62 -12.36
CA LYS A 51 -3.23 -27.26 -12.57
C LYS A 51 -4.01 -27.21 -11.25
N PRO A 52 -4.59 -26.05 -10.88
CA PRO A 52 -5.34 -25.92 -9.66
C PRO A 52 -6.73 -26.56 -9.78
N LYS A 53 -7.22 -27.16 -8.69
CA LYS A 53 -8.57 -27.69 -8.56
C LYS A 53 -9.38 -26.74 -7.67
N TYR A 54 -10.18 -25.88 -8.29
CA TYR A 54 -11.03 -24.93 -7.60
C TYR A 54 -12.36 -25.54 -7.20
N GLU A 55 -12.90 -25.07 -6.07
CA GLU A 55 -14.27 -25.35 -5.64
C GLU A 55 -15.00 -24.04 -5.24
N ILE A 56 -16.31 -24.06 -5.31
CA ILE A 56 -17.15 -23.01 -4.76
C ILE A 56 -17.42 -23.41 -3.30
N PRO A 57 -16.99 -22.62 -2.31
CA PRO A 57 -17.31 -22.90 -0.91
C PRO A 57 -18.83 -22.95 -0.70
N ALA A 58 -19.30 -23.86 0.17
CA ALA A 58 -20.75 -24.06 0.42
C ALA A 58 -21.44 -22.74 0.81
N GLU A 59 -20.77 -21.91 1.60
CA GLU A 59 -21.26 -20.59 2.02
C GLU A 59 -21.41 -19.57 0.88
N LYS A 60 -20.85 -19.87 -0.30
CA LYS A 60 -20.93 -19.00 -1.49
C LYS A 60 -21.93 -19.51 -2.53
N GLN A 61 -22.47 -20.71 -2.37
CA GLN A 61 -23.30 -21.34 -3.39
C GLN A 61 -24.55 -20.53 -3.69
N GLU A 62 -25.29 -20.10 -2.68
CA GLU A 62 -26.50 -19.28 -2.84
C GLU A 62 -26.20 -17.96 -3.57
N LEU A 63 -25.10 -17.31 -3.22
CA LEU A 63 -24.65 -16.08 -3.90
C LEU A 63 -24.33 -16.34 -5.38
N VAL A 64 -23.64 -17.44 -5.68
CA VAL A 64 -23.29 -17.81 -7.06
C VAL A 64 -24.53 -18.10 -7.87
N ASP A 65 -25.52 -18.80 -7.30
CA ASP A 65 -26.77 -19.11 -7.99
C ASP A 65 -27.57 -17.85 -8.28
N LYS A 66 -27.63 -16.91 -7.32
CA LYS A 66 -28.23 -15.58 -7.53
C LYS A 66 -27.51 -14.79 -8.64
N LEU A 67 -26.16 -14.78 -8.63
CA LEU A 67 -25.40 -14.08 -9.67
C LEU A 67 -25.60 -14.71 -11.05
N LYS A 68 -25.71 -16.03 -11.16
CA LYS A 68 -26.04 -16.73 -12.40
C LYS A 68 -27.43 -16.36 -12.93
N GLU A 69 -28.42 -16.34 -12.06
CA GLU A 69 -29.78 -15.95 -12.41
C GLU A 69 -29.80 -14.50 -12.97
N GLU A 70 -29.17 -13.57 -12.27
CA GLU A 70 -29.14 -12.17 -12.69
C GLU A 70 -28.31 -11.96 -13.97
N ALA A 71 -27.19 -12.68 -14.12
CA ALA A 71 -26.39 -12.62 -15.34
C ALA A 71 -27.16 -13.17 -16.57
N SER A 72 -28.01 -14.18 -16.39
CA SER A 72 -28.84 -14.73 -17.47
C SER A 72 -29.93 -13.77 -17.98
N LYS A 73 -30.30 -12.79 -17.16
CA LYS A 73 -31.33 -11.76 -17.48
C LYS A 73 -30.73 -10.52 -18.14
N ALA A 74 -29.42 -10.33 -18.04
CA ALA A 74 -28.72 -9.15 -18.51
C ALA A 74 -28.26 -9.29 -19.96
N GLU A 75 -28.38 -8.23 -20.73
CA GLU A 75 -27.81 -8.16 -22.09
C GLU A 75 -26.29 -8.05 -22.06
N THR A 76 -25.76 -7.28 -21.10
CA THR A 76 -24.31 -7.11 -20.87
C THR A 76 -23.95 -7.26 -19.40
N VAL A 77 -22.91 -8.02 -19.15
CA VAL A 77 -22.32 -8.19 -17.80
C VAL A 77 -20.98 -7.45 -17.72
N TRP A 78 -20.89 -6.54 -16.77
CA TRP A 78 -19.73 -5.72 -16.50
C TRP A 78 -19.00 -6.23 -15.27
N LEU A 79 -17.75 -6.65 -15.42
CA LEU A 79 -16.89 -7.08 -14.33
C LEU A 79 -16.06 -5.88 -13.86
N ALA A 80 -16.32 -5.40 -12.65
CA ALA A 80 -15.84 -4.12 -12.13
C ALA A 80 -15.08 -4.27 -10.78
N SER A 81 -14.31 -5.35 -10.64
CA SER A 81 -13.42 -5.55 -9.50
C SER A 81 -12.18 -4.64 -9.59
N ASP A 82 -11.43 -4.50 -8.48
CA ASP A 82 -10.25 -3.66 -8.38
C ASP A 82 -9.21 -3.92 -9.49
N GLU A 83 -8.41 -2.92 -9.80
CA GLU A 83 -7.36 -3.01 -10.81
C GLU A 83 -6.06 -3.57 -10.20
N ASP A 84 -6.15 -4.67 -9.51
CA ASP A 84 -5.00 -5.44 -9.08
C ASP A 84 -5.15 -6.91 -9.51
N ARG A 85 -4.11 -7.70 -9.27
CA ARG A 85 -4.14 -9.13 -9.63
C ARG A 85 -5.24 -9.92 -8.92
N GLU A 86 -5.62 -9.51 -7.70
CA GLU A 86 -6.69 -10.17 -6.95
C GLU A 86 -8.05 -9.84 -7.57
N GLY A 87 -8.30 -8.57 -7.91
CA GLY A 87 -9.52 -8.15 -8.60
C GLY A 87 -9.63 -8.78 -9.99
N GLU A 88 -8.52 -8.88 -10.74
CA GLU A 88 -8.51 -9.54 -12.04
C GLU A 88 -8.84 -11.04 -11.93
N ALA A 89 -8.32 -11.71 -10.91
CA ALA A 89 -8.67 -13.10 -10.63
C ALA A 89 -10.14 -13.27 -10.21
N ILE A 90 -10.69 -12.33 -9.43
CA ILE A 90 -12.14 -12.32 -9.09
C ILE A 90 -12.97 -12.21 -10.36
N SER A 91 -12.66 -11.29 -11.26
CA SER A 91 -13.34 -11.13 -12.55
C SER A 91 -13.26 -12.40 -13.38
N TRP A 92 -12.09 -13.02 -13.50
CA TRP A 92 -11.90 -14.28 -14.22
C TRP A 92 -12.68 -15.43 -13.57
N HIS A 93 -12.68 -15.55 -12.25
CA HIS A 93 -13.48 -16.56 -11.56
C HIS A 93 -14.97 -16.37 -11.78
N LEU A 94 -15.47 -15.14 -11.79
CA LEU A 94 -16.85 -14.82 -12.13
C LEU A 94 -17.17 -15.22 -13.57
N TYR A 95 -16.30 -14.85 -14.52
CA TYR A 95 -16.46 -15.21 -15.94
C TYR A 95 -16.63 -16.73 -16.13
N GLU A 96 -15.74 -17.51 -15.52
CA GLU A 96 -15.75 -18.97 -15.62
C GLU A 96 -16.97 -19.60 -14.93
N VAL A 97 -17.26 -19.22 -13.68
CA VAL A 97 -18.29 -19.83 -12.85
C VAL A 97 -19.70 -19.49 -13.34
N LEU A 98 -19.91 -18.27 -13.80
CA LEU A 98 -21.18 -17.82 -14.34
C LEU A 98 -21.36 -18.24 -15.83
N LYS A 99 -20.32 -18.83 -16.44
CA LYS A 99 -20.30 -19.24 -17.86
C LYS A 99 -20.66 -18.09 -18.79
N LEU A 100 -20.05 -16.93 -18.54
CA LEU A 100 -20.30 -15.74 -19.34
C LEU A 100 -19.73 -15.91 -20.74
N LYS A 101 -20.31 -15.20 -21.71
CA LYS A 101 -19.88 -15.23 -23.10
C LYS A 101 -19.05 -13.98 -23.42
N PRO A 102 -17.99 -14.09 -24.24
CA PRO A 102 -17.13 -12.96 -24.57
C PRO A 102 -17.90 -11.78 -25.19
N GLU A 103 -18.87 -12.06 -26.03
CA GLU A 103 -19.64 -11.06 -26.77
C GLU A 103 -20.47 -10.14 -25.88
N ASN A 104 -20.88 -10.61 -24.70
CA ASN A 104 -21.70 -9.84 -23.77
C ASN A 104 -21.04 -9.58 -22.41
N THR A 105 -19.73 -9.81 -22.31
CA THR A 105 -18.96 -9.55 -21.08
C THR A 105 -17.96 -8.43 -21.32
N LYS A 106 -17.91 -7.48 -20.40
CA LYS A 106 -16.99 -6.34 -20.41
C LYS A 106 -16.26 -6.24 -19.09
N ARG A 107 -14.98 -5.97 -19.13
CA ARG A 107 -14.15 -5.66 -17.97
C ARG A 107 -13.93 -4.16 -17.89
N ILE A 108 -14.22 -3.55 -16.75
CA ILE A 108 -13.92 -2.14 -16.49
C ILE A 108 -13.01 -2.02 -15.26
N VAL A 109 -12.11 -1.06 -15.32
CA VAL A 109 -11.15 -0.73 -14.24
C VAL A 109 -11.17 0.76 -13.96
N PHE A 110 -10.95 1.11 -12.72
CA PHE A 110 -10.89 2.49 -12.27
C PHE A 110 -10.04 2.60 -11.00
N HIS A 111 -9.29 3.68 -10.88
CA HIS A 111 -8.41 3.93 -9.74
C HIS A 111 -9.10 4.66 -8.58
N GLU A 112 -10.28 5.22 -8.84
CA GLU A 112 -11.08 5.96 -7.87
C GLU A 112 -12.58 5.72 -8.10
N ILE A 113 -13.38 5.82 -7.04
CA ILE A 113 -14.83 5.61 -7.11
C ILE A 113 -15.52 6.97 -7.16
N THR A 114 -15.34 7.67 -8.29
CA THR A 114 -16.04 8.91 -8.61
C THR A 114 -16.97 8.70 -9.80
N LYS A 115 -18.01 9.53 -9.94
CA LYS A 115 -18.95 9.44 -11.05
C LYS A 115 -18.24 9.54 -12.41
N THR A 116 -17.29 10.48 -12.52
CA THR A 116 -16.53 10.71 -13.75
C THR A 116 -15.68 9.50 -14.12
N ALA A 117 -14.93 8.94 -13.15
CA ALA A 117 -14.09 7.76 -13.40
C ALA A 117 -14.91 6.53 -13.80
N ILE A 118 -16.04 6.29 -13.14
CA ILE A 118 -16.93 5.16 -13.45
C ILE A 118 -17.57 5.31 -14.85
N LEU A 119 -18.07 6.48 -15.21
CA LEU A 119 -18.66 6.70 -16.54
C LEU A 119 -17.59 6.55 -17.63
N LYS A 120 -16.39 7.09 -17.43
CA LYS A 120 -15.28 6.92 -18.37
C LYS A 120 -14.88 5.45 -18.51
N ALA A 121 -14.88 4.67 -17.43
CA ALA A 121 -14.57 3.25 -17.47
C ALA A 121 -15.63 2.45 -18.27
N ILE A 122 -16.91 2.82 -18.19
CA ILE A 122 -17.98 2.22 -19.01
C ILE A 122 -17.78 2.52 -20.51
N GLU A 123 -17.28 3.72 -20.85
CA GLU A 123 -17.00 4.09 -22.23
C GLU A 123 -15.77 3.39 -22.83
N GLN A 124 -14.85 2.94 -21.98
CA GLN A 124 -13.56 2.33 -22.35
C GLN A 124 -13.35 0.97 -21.69
N PRO A 125 -14.23 -0.03 -21.97
CA PRO A 125 -14.06 -1.36 -21.44
C PRO A 125 -12.86 -2.06 -22.08
N ARG A 126 -12.28 -3.02 -21.35
CA ARG A 126 -11.24 -3.92 -21.84
C ARG A 126 -11.63 -5.38 -21.67
N ASP A 127 -10.77 -6.28 -22.08
CA ASP A 127 -10.87 -7.69 -21.75
C ASP A 127 -10.18 -8.00 -20.40
N ILE A 128 -10.43 -9.20 -19.88
CA ILE A 128 -9.73 -9.71 -18.70
C ILE A 128 -8.25 -9.91 -19.06
N ASP A 129 -7.35 -9.35 -18.27
CA ASP A 129 -5.90 -9.55 -18.43
C ASP A 129 -5.49 -10.92 -17.87
N ILE A 130 -5.34 -11.88 -18.76
CA ILE A 130 -4.93 -13.25 -18.44
C ILE A 130 -3.52 -13.31 -17.82
N ASN A 131 -2.64 -12.36 -18.10
CA ASN A 131 -1.32 -12.33 -17.47
C ASN A 131 -1.42 -11.98 -15.98
N LEU A 132 -2.28 -11.03 -15.61
CA LEU A 132 -2.57 -10.72 -14.20
C LEU A 132 -3.27 -11.89 -13.49
N VAL A 133 -4.22 -12.57 -14.17
CA VAL A 133 -4.85 -13.79 -13.65
C VAL A 133 -3.81 -14.86 -13.39
N ASN A 134 -2.94 -15.13 -14.35
CA ASN A 134 -1.86 -16.12 -14.23
C ASN A 134 -0.88 -15.75 -13.10
N ALA A 135 -0.56 -14.48 -12.94
CA ALA A 135 0.30 -14.00 -11.85
C ALA A 135 -0.32 -14.25 -10.46
N GLN A 136 -1.63 -14.03 -10.33
CA GLN A 136 -2.37 -14.34 -9.09
C GLN A 136 -2.43 -15.86 -8.86
N GLN A 137 -2.75 -16.65 -9.88
CA GLN A 137 -2.78 -18.10 -9.79
C GLN A 137 -1.42 -18.68 -9.39
N ALA A 138 -0.35 -18.25 -10.05
CA ALA A 138 1.02 -18.70 -9.73
C ALA A 138 1.36 -18.41 -8.26
N ARG A 139 1.02 -17.23 -7.77
CA ARG A 139 1.18 -16.87 -6.37
C ARG A 139 0.37 -17.79 -5.45
N ARG A 140 -0.91 -18.03 -5.77
CA ARG A 140 -1.81 -18.88 -4.98
C ARG A 140 -1.34 -20.32 -4.93
N ILE A 141 -0.88 -20.84 -6.06
CA ILE A 141 -0.31 -22.20 -6.19
C ILE A 141 0.98 -22.32 -5.38
N LEU A 142 1.90 -21.35 -5.52
CA LEU A 142 3.16 -21.34 -4.77
C LEU A 142 2.93 -21.30 -3.25
N ASP A 143 2.03 -20.44 -2.78
CA ASP A 143 1.68 -20.36 -1.36
C ASP A 143 1.12 -21.70 -0.85
N ARG A 144 0.33 -22.41 -1.67
CA ARG A 144 -0.21 -23.74 -1.35
C ARG A 144 0.90 -24.79 -1.27
N ILE A 145 1.77 -24.85 -2.26
CA ILE A 145 2.89 -25.81 -2.30
C ILE A 145 3.81 -25.58 -1.10
N VAL A 146 4.28 -24.36 -0.89
CA VAL A 146 5.17 -24.01 0.23
C VAL A 146 4.52 -24.37 1.57
N GLY A 147 3.24 -24.03 1.76
CA GLY A 147 2.53 -24.33 2.99
C GLY A 147 2.37 -25.83 3.28
N PHE A 148 2.01 -26.61 2.28
CA PHE A 148 1.72 -28.04 2.43
C PHE A 148 2.98 -28.91 2.46
N GLU A 149 4.03 -28.57 1.72
CA GLU A 149 5.25 -29.36 1.64
C GLU A 149 6.25 -29.02 2.76
N LEU A 150 6.42 -27.74 3.11
CA LEU A 150 7.42 -27.33 4.09
C LEU A 150 6.91 -27.32 5.52
N SER A 151 5.63 -27.08 5.78
CA SER A 151 5.11 -27.09 7.15
C SER A 151 5.29 -28.46 7.83
N PRO A 152 5.03 -29.61 7.20
CA PRO A 152 5.31 -30.91 7.80
C PRO A 152 6.78 -31.14 8.12
N VAL A 153 7.70 -30.59 7.33
CA VAL A 153 9.15 -30.65 7.60
C VAL A 153 9.46 -29.90 8.89
N LEU A 154 8.89 -28.72 9.07
CA LEU A 154 9.03 -27.95 10.30
C LEU A 154 8.47 -28.69 11.51
N TRP A 155 7.33 -29.34 11.37
CA TRP A 155 6.72 -30.13 12.46
C TRP A 155 7.59 -31.28 12.89
N LYS A 156 8.22 -31.97 11.94
CA LYS A 156 9.07 -33.11 12.18
C LYS A 156 10.46 -32.72 12.70
N LYS A 157 11.02 -31.61 12.27
CA LYS A 157 12.43 -31.25 12.51
C LYS A 157 12.62 -30.14 13.55
N VAL A 158 11.60 -29.30 13.78
CA VAL A 158 11.71 -28.13 14.66
C VAL A 158 10.68 -28.21 15.78
N LYS A 159 9.40 -27.96 15.49
CA LYS A 159 8.32 -27.97 16.49
C LYS A 159 6.96 -28.15 15.79
N PRO A 160 6.02 -28.92 16.38
CA PRO A 160 4.63 -29.00 15.91
C PRO A 160 3.96 -27.62 15.86
N ALA A 161 2.97 -27.51 14.99
CA ALA A 161 2.16 -26.30 14.76
C ALA A 161 2.88 -25.07 14.15
N LEU A 162 4.14 -25.19 13.74
CA LEU A 162 4.79 -24.18 12.92
C LEU A 162 4.24 -24.20 11.49
N SER A 163 4.27 -23.09 10.81
CA SER A 163 3.89 -23.00 9.39
C SER A 163 5.00 -22.36 8.56
N ALA A 164 5.21 -22.91 7.37
CA ALA A 164 6.05 -22.30 6.35
C ALA A 164 5.19 -21.44 5.42
N GLY A 165 5.75 -20.34 4.96
CA GLY A 165 5.11 -19.46 3.99
C GLY A 165 6.13 -18.53 3.38
N ARG A 166 6.02 -18.21 2.09
CA ARG A 166 7.01 -17.37 1.39
C ARG A 166 7.18 -15.97 1.99
N VAL A 167 6.13 -15.39 2.57
CA VAL A 167 6.22 -14.09 3.27
C VAL A 167 6.76 -14.27 4.69
N GLN A 168 6.25 -15.24 5.42
CA GLN A 168 6.68 -15.55 6.79
C GLN A 168 8.17 -15.87 6.88
N SER A 169 8.67 -16.70 5.96
CA SER A 169 10.09 -17.10 5.93
C SER A 169 11.02 -15.90 5.69
N VAL A 170 10.65 -14.99 4.80
CA VAL A 170 11.40 -13.75 4.57
C VAL A 170 11.37 -12.84 5.79
N ALA A 171 10.19 -12.67 6.42
CA ALA A 171 10.07 -11.85 7.63
C ALA A 171 10.94 -12.38 8.77
N VAL A 172 10.91 -13.70 9.03
CA VAL A 172 11.76 -14.35 10.03
C VAL A 172 13.24 -14.16 9.71
N ARG A 173 13.63 -14.33 8.45
CA ARG A 173 15.00 -14.11 8.00
C ARG A 173 15.49 -12.70 8.32
N LEU A 174 14.72 -11.68 7.94
CA LEU A 174 15.06 -10.27 8.19
C LEU A 174 15.22 -9.98 9.68
N ILE A 175 14.34 -10.53 10.53
CA ILE A 175 14.44 -10.38 11.98
C ILE A 175 15.71 -11.04 12.53
N VAL A 176 16.01 -12.26 12.09
CA VAL A 176 17.20 -13.01 12.53
C VAL A 176 18.48 -12.32 12.06
N GLU A 177 18.52 -11.83 10.81
CA GLU A 177 19.67 -11.08 10.30
C GLU A 177 19.91 -9.81 11.12
N ARG A 178 18.85 -9.06 11.45
CA ARG A 178 18.94 -7.88 12.31
C ARG A 178 19.39 -8.23 13.72
N GLU A 179 18.88 -9.30 14.32
CA GLU A 179 19.30 -9.74 15.66
C GLU A 179 20.78 -10.13 15.69
N ARG A 180 21.27 -10.80 14.63
CA ARG A 180 22.70 -11.11 14.51
C ARG A 180 23.57 -9.86 14.41
N GLU A 181 23.12 -8.83 13.68
CA GLU A 181 23.79 -7.54 13.63
C GLU A 181 23.86 -6.89 15.02
N ILE A 182 22.76 -6.94 15.80
CA ILE A 182 22.69 -6.41 17.15
C ILE A 182 23.66 -7.17 18.07
N GLN A 183 23.70 -8.49 18.00
CA GLN A 183 24.60 -9.32 18.81
C GLN A 183 26.07 -9.12 18.43
N ALA A 184 26.36 -8.87 17.17
CA ALA A 184 27.71 -8.58 16.68
C ALA A 184 28.17 -7.12 16.94
N PHE A 185 27.24 -6.24 17.32
CA PHE A 185 27.50 -4.83 17.50
C PHE A 185 28.44 -4.61 18.71
N LYS A 186 29.57 -3.98 18.46
CA LYS A 186 30.52 -3.55 19.50
C LYS A 186 30.22 -2.11 19.86
N SER A 187 29.78 -1.91 21.10
CA SER A 187 29.51 -0.56 21.59
C SER A 187 30.82 0.20 21.79
N GLU A 188 30.91 1.38 21.21
CA GLU A 188 32.02 2.32 21.39
C GLU A 188 31.51 3.56 22.11
N ALA A 189 32.13 3.88 23.23
CA ALA A 189 31.83 5.10 23.98
C ALA A 189 32.46 6.31 23.31
N SER A 190 31.74 7.42 23.24
CA SER A 190 32.27 8.71 22.83
C SER A 190 31.70 9.84 23.67
N TYR A 191 32.46 10.90 23.81
CA TYR A 191 32.10 12.06 24.62
C TYR A 191 31.70 13.22 23.73
N ARG A 192 30.51 13.73 23.98
CA ARG A 192 29.96 14.95 23.39
C ARG A 192 30.25 16.11 24.30
N VAL A 193 30.89 17.15 23.84
CA VAL A 193 31.14 18.36 24.64
C VAL A 193 30.22 19.47 24.10
N THR A 194 29.47 20.06 25.04
CA THR A 194 28.59 21.20 24.77
C THR A 194 28.94 22.34 25.69
N ALA A 195 28.75 23.57 25.22
CA ALA A 195 28.90 24.77 26.04
C ALA A 195 27.63 25.63 25.90
N VAL A 196 27.36 26.42 26.95
CA VAL A 196 26.37 27.47 26.91
C VAL A 196 27.11 28.78 27.23
N PHE A 197 27.16 29.65 26.25
CA PHE A 197 27.73 30.99 26.38
C PHE A 197 26.64 32.00 26.69
N LEU A 198 26.91 32.92 27.59
CA LEU A 198 26.03 34.08 27.83
C LEU A 198 26.59 35.25 27.02
N VAL A 199 25.84 35.65 26.01
CA VAL A 199 26.24 36.69 25.05
C VAL A 199 25.25 37.85 25.13
N PRO A 200 25.71 39.14 25.25
CA PRO A 200 24.79 40.27 25.22
C PRO A 200 24.14 40.41 23.83
N ASP A 201 22.83 40.61 23.81
CA ASP A 201 22.09 41.04 22.61
C ASP A 201 22.27 42.55 22.33
N ALA A 202 21.56 43.07 21.32
CA ALA A 202 21.63 44.47 20.93
C ALA A 202 21.21 45.45 22.04
N ASP A 203 20.39 45.00 23.00
CA ASP A 203 19.89 45.78 24.14
C ASP A 203 20.75 45.54 25.40
N GLY A 204 21.84 44.81 25.29
CA GLY A 204 22.75 44.46 26.41
C GLY A 204 22.24 43.35 27.32
N LYS A 205 21.11 42.69 26.99
CA LYS A 205 20.56 41.58 27.75
C LYS A 205 21.32 40.29 27.42
N LEU A 206 21.73 39.53 28.43
CA LEU A 206 22.39 38.27 28.27
C LEU A 206 21.45 37.21 27.72
N VAL A 207 21.78 36.61 26.58
CA VAL A 207 21.08 35.51 25.94
C VAL A 207 21.97 34.26 25.89
N GLU A 208 21.34 33.09 26.01
CA GLU A 208 22.08 31.82 25.93
C GLU A 208 22.37 31.44 24.47
N MET A 209 23.64 31.27 24.16
CA MET A 209 24.11 30.69 22.89
C MET A 209 24.68 29.29 23.14
N LYS A 210 24.02 28.27 22.61
CA LYS A 210 24.46 26.88 22.72
C LYS A 210 25.46 26.53 21.63
N ALA A 211 26.59 25.95 22.02
CA ALA A 211 27.63 25.48 21.13
C ALA A 211 27.93 24.00 21.37
N GLU A 212 28.39 23.33 20.35
CA GLU A 212 28.79 21.93 20.41
C GLU A 212 30.15 21.77 19.69
N LEU A 213 31.07 20.99 20.33
CA LEU A 213 32.31 20.61 19.67
C LEU A 213 32.00 19.73 18.46
N ALA A 214 32.45 20.13 17.27
CA ALA A 214 32.12 19.48 16.01
C ALA A 214 32.56 17.99 15.94
N ARG A 215 33.54 17.58 16.76
CA ARG A 215 34.01 16.20 16.83
C ARG A 215 33.67 15.54 18.16
N ARG A 216 33.41 14.23 18.12
CA ARG A 216 33.33 13.42 19.33
C ARG A 216 34.74 13.09 19.85
N LEU A 217 34.89 13.10 21.17
CA LEU A 217 36.12 12.66 21.83
C LEU A 217 36.00 11.18 22.20
N LYS A 218 37.06 10.41 22.00
CA LYS A 218 36.99 8.95 22.15
C LYS A 218 37.17 8.49 23.59
N THR A 219 37.91 9.24 24.43
CA THR A 219 38.19 8.83 25.78
C THR A 219 37.83 9.91 26.80
N LYS A 220 37.54 9.49 28.04
CA LYS A 220 37.29 10.40 29.15
C LYS A 220 38.48 11.33 29.41
N LYS A 221 39.72 10.81 29.24
CA LYS A 221 40.96 11.58 29.45
C LYS A 221 41.07 12.71 28.42
N GLU A 222 40.74 12.43 27.14
CA GLU A 222 40.70 13.48 26.11
C GLU A 222 39.64 14.54 26.40
N ALA A 223 38.44 14.11 26.82
CA ALA A 223 37.35 15.02 27.18
C ALA A 223 37.73 15.92 28.35
N GLN A 224 38.31 15.33 29.40
CA GLN A 224 38.79 16.07 30.57
C GLN A 224 39.88 17.07 30.20
N LYS A 225 40.89 16.65 29.45
CA LYS A 225 41.99 17.54 29.00
C LYS A 225 41.44 18.71 28.16
N PHE A 226 40.49 18.43 27.30
CA PHE A 226 39.84 19.48 26.51
C PHE A 226 39.04 20.47 27.36
N LEU A 227 38.25 19.99 28.33
CA LEU A 227 37.52 20.85 29.24
C LEU A 227 38.43 21.68 30.14
N GLU A 228 39.56 21.11 30.61
CA GLU A 228 40.55 21.85 31.35
C GLU A 228 41.20 22.97 30.55
N SER A 229 41.47 22.74 29.27
CA SER A 229 41.97 23.79 28.37
C SER A 229 40.96 24.91 28.11
N CYS A 230 39.66 24.61 28.20
CA CYS A 230 38.60 25.61 28.00
C CYS A 230 38.46 26.57 29.18
N LYS A 231 38.94 26.24 30.39
CA LYS A 231 38.76 27.09 31.61
C LYS A 231 39.44 28.46 31.50
N ALA A 232 40.59 28.52 30.84
CA ALA A 232 41.35 29.77 30.64
C ALA A 232 41.29 30.27 29.21
N ALA A 233 40.46 29.68 28.36
CA ALA A 233 40.39 30.06 26.93
C ALA A 233 39.48 31.26 26.73
N THR A 234 39.88 32.13 25.79
CA THR A 234 39.03 33.17 25.25
C THR A 234 38.27 32.61 24.05
N PHE A 235 36.95 32.82 24.00
CA PHE A 235 36.11 32.35 22.93
C PHE A 235 35.69 33.53 22.05
N SER A 236 35.78 33.37 20.73
CA SER A 236 35.36 34.33 19.76
C SER A 236 34.57 33.66 18.65
N ILE A 237 33.68 34.43 17.99
CA ILE A 237 33.01 33.98 16.78
C ILE A 237 33.96 34.20 15.63
N GLU A 238 34.37 33.11 14.97
CA GLU A 238 35.29 33.16 13.82
C GLU A 238 34.52 33.46 12.53
N ASP A 239 33.34 32.85 12.34
CA ASP A 239 32.56 33.01 11.13
C ASP A 239 31.05 32.81 11.41
N ILE A 240 30.23 33.50 10.61
CA ILE A 240 28.76 33.35 10.60
C ILE A 240 28.31 33.01 9.18
N VAL A 241 27.95 31.76 8.97
CA VAL A 241 27.48 31.27 7.67
C VAL A 241 25.96 31.16 7.63
N THR A 242 25.32 31.99 6.83
CA THR A 242 23.89 31.91 6.56
C THR A 242 23.65 31.18 5.23
N ARG A 243 22.93 30.08 5.27
CA ARG A 243 22.59 29.30 4.07
C ARG A 243 21.08 29.17 3.94
N PRO A 244 20.51 29.45 2.74
CA PRO A 244 19.10 29.21 2.49
C PRO A 244 18.80 27.70 2.52
N VAL A 245 17.80 27.30 3.29
CA VAL A 245 17.35 25.89 3.36
C VAL A 245 16.00 25.79 2.71
N LYS A 246 15.86 24.89 1.76
CA LYS A 246 14.60 24.56 1.11
C LYS A 246 14.09 23.23 1.66
N LYS A 247 12.84 23.21 2.18
CA LYS A 247 12.13 21.98 2.48
C LYS A 247 11.19 21.66 1.33
N SER A 248 11.26 20.46 0.83
CA SER A 248 10.32 19.96 -0.19
C SER A 248 9.22 19.13 0.49
N PRO A 249 7.97 19.22 0.01
CA PRO A 249 6.92 18.30 0.44
C PRO A 249 7.28 16.86 0.09
N ALA A 250 6.77 15.91 0.86
CA ALA A 250 6.89 14.49 0.55
C ALA A 250 6.10 14.13 -0.72
N ALA A 251 6.46 12.99 -1.33
CA ALA A 251 5.67 12.41 -2.42
C ALA A 251 4.29 11.95 -1.91
N PRO A 252 3.32 11.73 -2.82
CA PRO A 252 2.08 11.06 -2.50
C PRO A 252 2.31 9.72 -1.80
N PHE A 253 1.33 9.27 -1.02
CA PHE A 253 1.48 8.02 -0.29
C PHE A 253 1.45 6.81 -1.22
N THR A 254 2.40 5.92 -1.02
CA THR A 254 2.27 4.51 -1.40
C THR A 254 1.66 3.73 -0.23
N THR A 255 1.26 2.47 -0.45
CA THR A 255 0.77 1.59 0.63
C THR A 255 1.72 1.57 1.83
N SER A 256 3.02 1.41 1.57
CA SER A 256 4.04 1.34 2.61
C SER A 256 4.20 2.65 3.39
N THR A 257 4.27 3.77 2.70
CA THR A 257 4.46 5.08 3.36
C THR A 257 3.20 5.53 4.10
N LEU A 258 2.00 5.18 3.61
CA LEU A 258 0.74 5.39 4.32
C LEU A 258 0.73 4.63 5.66
N GLN A 259 1.11 3.35 5.65
CA GLN A 259 1.17 2.53 6.86
C GLN A 259 2.16 3.07 7.89
N GLN A 260 3.35 3.50 7.44
CA GLN A 260 4.37 4.08 8.31
C GLN A 260 3.91 5.39 8.94
N GLU A 261 3.28 6.26 8.17
CA GLU A 261 2.82 7.55 8.65
C GLU A 261 1.61 7.42 9.60
N ALA A 262 0.69 6.50 9.30
CA ALA A 262 -0.45 6.18 10.18
C ALA A 262 0.02 5.56 11.50
N ALA A 263 1.02 4.68 11.46
CA ALA A 263 1.60 4.12 12.68
C ALA A 263 2.27 5.21 13.53
N ARG A 264 3.05 6.10 12.90
CA ARG A 264 3.79 7.15 13.59
C ARG A 264 2.89 8.25 14.18
N LYS A 265 1.87 8.68 13.45
CA LYS A 265 1.02 9.82 13.83
C LYS A 265 -0.24 9.42 14.60
N LEU A 266 -0.82 8.27 14.26
CA LEU A 266 -2.11 7.83 14.79
C LEU A 266 -2.01 6.57 15.66
N GLY A 267 -0.85 5.93 15.73
CA GLY A 267 -0.67 4.67 16.45
C GLY A 267 -1.41 3.48 15.82
N PHE A 268 -1.79 3.56 14.55
CA PHE A 268 -2.55 2.51 13.88
C PHE A 268 -1.66 1.33 13.53
N THR A 269 -2.22 0.13 13.70
CA THR A 269 -1.60 -1.09 13.15
C THR A 269 -1.74 -1.10 11.62
N VAL A 270 -0.92 -1.92 10.94
CA VAL A 270 -1.02 -2.13 9.49
C VAL A 270 -2.43 -2.56 9.07
N ALA A 271 -3.01 -3.53 9.79
CA ALA A 271 -4.36 -4.01 9.51
C ALA A 271 -5.43 -2.91 9.68
N GLN A 272 -5.35 -2.13 10.74
CA GLN A 272 -6.25 -1.01 10.99
C GLN A 272 -6.13 0.07 9.92
N THR A 273 -4.90 0.43 9.53
CA THR A 273 -4.64 1.40 8.46
C THR A 273 -5.29 0.95 7.15
N MET A 274 -5.08 -0.31 6.75
CA MET A 274 -5.64 -0.83 5.50
C MET A 274 -7.17 -0.94 5.54
N MET A 275 -7.74 -1.30 6.68
CA MET A 275 -9.21 -1.34 6.85
C MET A 275 -9.84 0.06 6.70
N VAL A 276 -9.23 1.08 7.30
CA VAL A 276 -9.70 2.48 7.18
C VAL A 276 -9.52 2.99 5.76
N ALA A 277 -8.35 2.76 5.15
CA ALA A 277 -8.07 3.14 3.76
C ALA A 277 -9.06 2.50 2.77
N GLN A 278 -9.41 1.22 2.98
CA GLN A 278 -10.42 0.54 2.17
C GLN A 278 -11.78 1.25 2.25
N LYS A 279 -12.23 1.62 3.45
CA LYS A 279 -13.49 2.36 3.64
C LYS A 279 -13.46 3.73 2.95
N LEU A 280 -12.35 4.45 3.04
CA LEU A 280 -12.20 5.76 2.38
C LEU A 280 -12.24 5.61 0.85
N TYR A 281 -11.57 4.60 0.29
CA TYR A 281 -11.63 4.29 -1.13
C TYR A 281 -13.04 3.93 -1.59
N GLU A 282 -13.72 3.02 -0.91
CA GLU A 282 -15.11 2.62 -1.22
C GLU A 282 -16.11 3.77 -1.11
N SER A 283 -15.78 4.79 -0.32
CA SER A 283 -16.55 6.04 -0.21
C SER A 283 -16.17 7.10 -1.24
N GLY A 284 -15.17 6.85 -2.09
CA GLY A 284 -14.70 7.78 -3.11
C GLY A 284 -13.87 8.95 -2.58
N LEU A 285 -13.31 8.84 -1.38
CA LEU A 285 -12.54 9.91 -0.73
C LEU A 285 -11.04 9.85 -1.02
N ILE A 286 -10.53 8.69 -1.39
CA ILE A 286 -9.15 8.48 -1.81
C ILE A 286 -9.09 7.59 -3.04
N THR A 287 -7.97 7.62 -3.76
CA THR A 287 -7.65 6.66 -4.82
C THR A 287 -7.34 5.28 -4.24
N TYR A 288 -7.15 4.26 -5.09
CA TYR A 288 -6.89 2.89 -4.65
C TYR A 288 -5.63 2.83 -3.79
N MET A 289 -5.77 2.33 -2.56
CA MET A 289 -4.73 2.38 -1.54
C MET A 289 -3.64 1.31 -1.68
N ARG A 290 -3.82 0.29 -2.53
CA ARG A 290 -2.78 -0.72 -2.80
C ARG A 290 -1.97 -0.30 -4.01
N THR A 291 -1.06 0.64 -3.81
CA THR A 291 -0.20 1.20 -4.86
C THR A 291 1.24 1.33 -4.39
N ASP A 292 2.17 1.12 -5.32
CA ASP A 292 3.60 1.43 -5.17
C ASP A 292 3.98 2.67 -5.99
N SER A 293 3.01 3.24 -6.71
CA SER A 293 3.20 4.42 -7.54
C SER A 293 3.07 5.71 -6.72
N VAL A 294 3.81 6.72 -7.11
CA VAL A 294 3.72 8.10 -6.63
C VAL A 294 3.27 9.05 -7.75
N ASN A 295 2.93 8.51 -8.91
CA ASN A 295 2.40 9.28 -10.02
C ASN A 295 0.99 9.76 -9.68
N LEU A 296 0.70 11.02 -9.99
CA LEU A 296 -0.65 11.58 -9.90
C LEU A 296 -1.24 11.75 -11.29
N SER A 297 -2.53 11.53 -11.43
CA SER A 297 -3.26 11.87 -12.64
C SER A 297 -3.30 13.39 -12.85
N GLU A 298 -3.51 13.82 -14.08
CA GLU A 298 -3.71 15.25 -14.37
C GLU A 298 -4.90 15.82 -13.60
N TYR A 299 -5.97 15.06 -13.49
CA TYR A 299 -7.16 15.44 -12.72
C TYR A 299 -6.85 15.69 -11.23
N ALA A 300 -6.10 14.79 -10.59
CA ALA A 300 -5.69 14.95 -9.20
C ALA A 300 -4.75 16.15 -9.03
N THR A 301 -3.85 16.37 -9.99
CA THR A 301 -2.92 17.51 -9.97
C THR A 301 -3.67 18.84 -10.09
N GLU A 302 -4.62 18.96 -11.03
CA GLU A 302 -5.42 20.18 -11.20
C GLU A 302 -6.35 20.42 -10.00
N GLY A 303 -7.01 19.39 -9.50
CA GLY A 303 -7.82 19.47 -8.28
C GLY A 303 -7.02 19.95 -7.08
N SER A 304 -5.79 19.47 -6.92
CA SER A 304 -4.88 19.90 -5.86
C SER A 304 -4.48 21.38 -5.99
N LYS A 305 -4.22 21.87 -7.20
CA LYS A 305 -3.92 23.30 -7.44
C LYS A 305 -5.06 24.19 -6.99
N VAL A 306 -6.30 23.85 -7.39
CA VAL A 306 -7.49 24.61 -7.00
C VAL A 306 -7.67 24.59 -5.49
N ALA A 307 -7.53 23.44 -4.85
CA ALA A 307 -7.68 23.33 -3.40
C ALA A 307 -6.62 24.14 -2.64
N ILE A 308 -5.35 24.11 -3.08
CA ILE A 308 -4.26 24.88 -2.47
C ILE A 308 -4.51 26.37 -2.64
N ALA A 309 -4.90 26.82 -3.84
CA ALA A 309 -5.21 28.23 -4.10
C ALA A 309 -6.32 28.73 -3.17
N GLN A 310 -7.39 27.97 -3.02
CA GLN A 310 -8.52 28.32 -2.16
C GLN A 310 -8.18 28.34 -0.66
N MET A 311 -7.37 27.39 -0.20
CA MET A 311 -7.07 27.23 1.23
C MET A 311 -5.89 28.08 1.71
N MET A 312 -4.90 28.32 0.86
CA MET A 312 -3.62 28.91 1.26
C MET A 312 -3.23 30.15 0.41
N GLY A 313 -3.79 30.30 -0.78
CA GLY A 313 -3.48 31.36 -1.72
C GLY A 313 -2.61 30.91 -2.90
N ASP A 314 -2.68 31.64 -4.02
CA ASP A 314 -2.02 31.30 -5.28
C ASP A 314 -0.48 31.21 -5.17
N GLN A 315 0.13 31.96 -4.27
CA GLN A 315 1.58 31.94 -4.05
C GLN A 315 2.10 30.60 -3.54
N TYR A 316 1.23 29.71 -3.06
CA TYR A 316 1.59 28.35 -2.60
C TYR A 316 1.34 27.26 -3.65
N VAL A 317 0.79 27.63 -4.82
CA VAL A 317 0.53 26.68 -5.91
C VAL A 317 1.82 26.38 -6.66
N HIS A 318 2.50 25.34 -6.26
CA HIS A 318 3.72 24.85 -6.91
C HIS A 318 3.57 23.37 -7.28
N PRO A 319 2.92 23.05 -8.42
CA PRO A 319 2.72 21.65 -8.82
C PRO A 319 4.06 20.94 -8.99
N ARG A 320 4.12 19.68 -8.57
CA ARG A 320 5.30 18.83 -8.67
C ARG A 320 4.94 17.52 -9.33
N HIS A 321 5.81 17.06 -10.19
CA HIS A 321 5.69 15.73 -10.77
C HIS A 321 6.62 14.77 -10.03
N PHE A 322 6.03 13.71 -9.51
CA PHE A 322 6.75 12.59 -8.91
C PHE A 322 6.72 11.43 -9.90
N ALA A 323 7.86 10.80 -10.13
CA ALA A 323 7.97 9.67 -11.04
C ALA A 323 8.27 8.39 -10.24
N THR A 324 7.48 7.37 -10.49
CA THR A 324 7.71 6.03 -9.95
C THR A 324 8.91 5.40 -10.67
N LYS A 325 9.90 4.94 -9.90
CA LYS A 325 11.12 4.33 -10.42
C LYS A 325 11.03 2.80 -10.53
N THR A 326 10.09 2.19 -9.83
CA THR A 326 9.93 0.74 -9.79
C THR A 326 9.23 0.24 -11.05
N LYS A 327 9.89 -0.64 -11.82
CA LYS A 327 9.26 -1.29 -12.98
C LYS A 327 8.12 -2.20 -12.52
N GLY A 328 6.96 -2.10 -13.17
CA GLY A 328 5.77 -2.90 -12.84
C GLY A 328 5.12 -2.50 -11.52
N ALA A 329 5.31 -1.27 -11.06
CA ALA A 329 4.57 -0.73 -9.93
C ALA A 329 3.07 -0.72 -10.21
N GLN A 330 2.27 -1.03 -9.18
CA GLN A 330 0.81 -0.91 -9.25
C GLN A 330 0.43 0.57 -9.32
N GLU A 331 -0.03 1.01 -10.48
CA GLU A 331 -0.55 2.37 -10.67
C GLU A 331 -1.94 2.50 -10.05
N ALA A 332 -2.21 3.63 -9.40
CA ALA A 332 -3.51 3.87 -8.77
C ALA A 332 -3.86 5.35 -8.55
N HIS A 333 -3.22 6.25 -9.24
CA HIS A 333 -3.44 7.68 -8.98
C HIS A 333 -3.88 8.46 -10.19
#